data_8c21ab8a1b2d77abecb61cc5146d8d52
#
_entry.id   8c21ab8a1b2d77abecb61cc5146d8d52
#
_cell.length_a   1.000
_cell.length_b   1.000
_cell.length_c   1.000
_cell.angle_alpha   90.00
_cell.angle_beta   90.00
_cell.angle_gamma   90.00
#
_symmetry.space_group_name_H-M   'P 1'
#
loop_
_entity.id
_entity.type
_entity.pdbx_description
1 polymer ?
#
loop_
_entity_poly.entity_id
_entity_poly.type
_entity_poly.pdbx_seq_one_letter_code
_entity_poly.pdbx_strand_id
1 'polypeptide(L)'
;MIGFVKQKELLDLLEENSENTKCYFEEVKNKNEDYIYVRRIEDASIPADNTNFFIYNRIEITVYSKTVLKRTNLCRYINSVFDTVFSFARANDIYTATCTVNLKVDEWNASP
;
A
#
# COMPACT_ATOMS: atom_id res chain seq x y z
N MET A 1 14.88 4.95 0.18
CA MET A 1 13.67 4.37 -0.46
C MET A 1 13.65 2.87 -0.24
N ILE A 2 12.50 2.35 0.13
CA ILE A 2 12.32 0.93 0.37
C ILE A 2 12.16 0.22 -0.98
N GLY A 3 12.85 -0.90 -1.14
CA GLY A 3 12.78 -1.69 -2.35
C GLY A 3 12.34 -3.11 -2.10
N PHE A 4 11.66 -3.69 -3.08
CA PHE A 4 11.23 -5.08 -3.08
C PHE A 4 11.61 -5.72 -4.41
N VAL A 5 12.05 -6.97 -4.37
CA VAL A 5 12.30 -7.69 -5.60
C VAL A 5 10.98 -8.06 -6.28
N LYS A 6 10.05 -8.60 -5.51
CA LYS A 6 8.76 -9.05 -6.02
C LYS A 6 7.61 -8.29 -5.37
N GLN A 7 6.57 -8.03 -6.15
CA GLN A 7 5.33 -7.43 -5.64
C GLN A 7 4.76 -8.20 -4.45
N LYS A 8 4.85 -9.51 -4.47
CA LYS A 8 4.36 -10.35 -3.38
C LYS A 8 4.99 -9.98 -2.04
N GLU A 9 6.27 -9.60 -2.05
CA GLU A 9 6.96 -9.21 -0.81
C GLU A 9 6.35 -7.96 -0.18
N LEU A 10 5.91 -7.02 -1.00
CA LEU A 10 5.20 -5.82 -0.52
C LEU A 10 3.89 -6.21 0.15
N LEU A 11 3.11 -7.07 -0.50
CA LEU A 11 1.83 -7.50 0.05
C LEU A 11 2.02 -8.32 1.33
N ASP A 12 3.01 -9.20 1.36
CA ASP A 12 3.31 -10.01 2.53
C ASP A 12 3.69 -9.12 3.72
N LEU A 13 4.48 -8.08 3.49
CA LEU A 13 4.85 -7.14 4.54
C LEU A 13 3.62 -6.41 5.10
N LEU A 14 2.72 -5.99 4.23
CA LEU A 14 1.50 -5.31 4.66
C LEU A 14 0.56 -6.26 5.40
N GLU A 15 0.56 -7.55 5.08
CA GLU A 15 -0.25 -8.54 5.78
C GLU A 15 0.30 -8.96 7.14
N GLU A 16 1.50 -8.53 7.49
CA GLU A 16 2.08 -8.76 8.83
C GLU A 16 1.46 -7.87 9.91
N ASN A 17 0.37 -7.16 9.60
CA ASN A 17 -0.32 -6.32 10.56
C ASN A 17 -0.98 -7.17 11.67
N SER A 18 -1.13 -6.57 12.85
CA SER A 18 -1.67 -7.26 14.02
C SER A 18 -3.18 -7.50 13.95
N GLU A 19 -3.84 -6.92 12.96
CA GLU A 19 -5.29 -7.06 12.77
C GLU A 19 -5.66 -8.24 11.86
N ASN A 20 -4.69 -8.97 11.36
CA ASN A 20 -4.90 -10.08 10.42
C ASN A 20 -5.69 -9.68 9.18
N THR A 21 -5.46 -8.46 8.70
CA THR A 21 -6.19 -7.88 7.58
C THR A 21 -5.52 -8.25 6.28
N LYS A 22 -6.31 -8.72 5.32
CA LYS A 22 -5.82 -9.11 4.00
C LYS A 22 -5.45 -7.92 3.15
N CYS A 23 -4.45 -8.11 2.29
CA CYS A 23 -4.04 -7.15 1.28
C CYS A 23 -4.36 -7.66 -0.11
N TYR A 24 -4.85 -6.76 -0.96
CA TYR A 24 -5.13 -7.09 -2.35
C TYR A 24 -4.44 -6.08 -3.26
N PHE A 25 -3.91 -6.57 -4.37
CA PHE A 25 -3.28 -5.72 -5.37
C PHE A 25 -4.18 -5.60 -6.60
N GLU A 26 -4.73 -4.39 -6.78
CA GLU A 26 -5.56 -3.99 -7.92
C GLU A 26 -6.83 -4.82 -8.15
N GLU A 27 -7.11 -5.80 -7.32
CA GLU A 27 -8.31 -6.62 -7.41
C GLU A 27 -8.70 -7.08 -6.02
N VAL A 28 -9.92 -6.80 -5.60
CA VAL A 28 -10.41 -7.19 -4.28
C VAL A 28 -11.31 -8.40 -4.43
N LYS A 29 -10.92 -9.50 -3.79
CA LYS A 29 -11.65 -10.77 -3.89
C LYS A 29 -12.78 -10.89 -2.89
N ASN A 30 -12.67 -10.26 -1.73
CA ASN A 30 -13.70 -10.30 -0.70
C ASN A 30 -13.94 -8.90 -0.13
N LYS A 31 -15.00 -8.24 -0.58
CA LYS A 31 -15.34 -6.88 -0.16
C LYS A 31 -16.19 -6.84 1.12
N ASN A 32 -16.57 -7.99 1.65
CA ASN A 32 -17.39 -8.06 2.86
C ASN A 32 -16.56 -7.95 4.14
N GLU A 33 -15.26 -8.12 4.04
CA GLU A 33 -14.34 -8.00 5.17
C GLU A 33 -13.52 -6.73 5.05
N ASP A 34 -12.86 -6.35 6.14
CA ASP A 34 -11.92 -5.26 6.09
C ASP A 34 -10.71 -5.68 5.26
N TYR A 35 -10.12 -4.76 4.53
CA TYR A 35 -8.99 -5.08 3.67
C TYR A 35 -8.10 -3.86 3.43
N ILE A 36 -6.89 -4.15 2.96
CA ILE A 36 -5.95 -3.14 2.49
C ILE A 36 -5.85 -3.31 0.98
N TYR A 37 -6.08 -2.21 0.26
CA TYR A 37 -6.02 -2.20 -1.20
C TYR A 37 -4.76 -1.49 -1.65
N VAL A 38 -3.98 -2.14 -2.48
CA VAL A 38 -2.71 -1.61 -3.00
C VAL A 38 -2.84 -1.42 -4.50
N ARG A 39 -2.46 -0.25 -4.98
CA ARG A 39 -2.56 0.09 -6.40
C ARG A 39 -1.29 0.80 -6.85
N ARG A 40 -0.78 0.39 -8.01
CA ARG A 40 0.32 1.10 -8.67
C ARG A 40 -0.27 2.28 -9.42
N ILE A 41 0.14 3.50 -9.05
CA ILE A 41 -0.42 4.71 -9.66
C ILE A 41 0.39 5.11 -10.88
N GLU A 42 1.71 5.23 -10.72
CA GLU A 42 2.60 5.65 -11.80
C GLU A 42 4.03 5.25 -11.49
N ASP A 43 4.84 5.25 -12.53
CA ASP A 43 6.29 5.09 -12.39
C ASP A 43 6.92 6.43 -12.68
N ALA A 44 7.94 6.77 -11.91
CA ALA A 44 8.66 8.01 -12.08
C ALA A 44 10.15 7.75 -12.09
N SER A 45 10.87 8.58 -12.83
CA SER A 45 12.31 8.54 -12.86
C SER A 45 12.87 9.85 -12.35
N ILE A 46 13.96 9.76 -11.63
CA ILE A 46 14.68 10.94 -11.13
C ILE A 46 15.99 10.99 -11.90
N PRO A 47 16.28 12.08 -12.62
CA PRO A 47 17.57 12.22 -13.29
C PRO A 47 18.68 12.22 -12.24
N ALA A 48 19.66 11.36 -12.45
CA ALA A 48 20.89 11.37 -11.67
C ALA A 48 22.01 11.91 -12.54
N ASP A 49 23.16 12.16 -11.94
CA ASP A 49 24.30 12.71 -12.67
C ASP A 49 24.64 11.86 -13.90
N ASN A 50 24.96 12.53 -14.99
CA ASN A 50 25.46 11.88 -16.21
C ASN A 50 24.53 10.87 -16.84
N THR A 51 23.25 11.19 -16.99
CA THR A 51 22.29 10.37 -17.70
C THR A 51 21.80 9.12 -17.01
N ASN A 52 22.25 8.84 -15.80
CA ASN A 52 21.67 7.77 -15.01
C ASN A 52 20.32 8.18 -14.46
N PHE A 53 19.40 7.24 -14.43
CA PHE A 53 18.06 7.49 -13.92
C PHE A 53 17.76 6.54 -12.78
N PHE A 54 17.12 7.10 -11.77
CA PHE A 54 16.57 6.31 -10.69
C PHE A 54 15.06 6.21 -10.90
N ILE A 55 14.54 4.99 -11.00
CA ILE A 55 13.12 4.75 -11.24
C ILE A 55 12.48 4.32 -9.91
N TYR A 56 11.38 4.94 -9.58
CA TYR A 56 10.58 4.50 -8.45
C TYR A 56 9.12 4.35 -8.87
N ASN A 57 8.41 3.55 -8.10
CA ASN A 57 7.01 3.27 -8.33
C ASN A 57 6.19 4.03 -7.29
N ARG A 58 5.19 4.76 -7.73
CA ARG A 58 4.26 5.43 -6.81
C ARG A 58 3.11 4.49 -6.54
N ILE A 59 2.93 4.17 -5.27
CA ILE A 59 1.98 3.17 -4.82
C ILE A 59 0.95 3.84 -3.91
N GLU A 60 -0.32 3.59 -4.18
CA GLU A 60 -1.41 4.02 -3.31
C GLU A 60 -1.83 2.86 -2.44
N ILE A 61 -1.91 3.10 -1.14
CA ILE A 61 -2.35 2.11 -0.17
C ILE A 61 -3.60 2.67 0.50
N THR A 62 -4.70 1.93 0.42
CA THR A 62 -5.97 2.35 1.02
C THR A 62 -6.44 1.29 2.00
N VAL A 63 -6.75 1.72 3.21
CA VAL A 63 -7.34 0.86 4.25
C VAL A 63 -8.85 1.02 4.21
N TYR A 64 -9.56 -0.11 4.18
CA TYR A 64 -11.03 -0.14 4.29
C TYR A 64 -11.39 -0.88 5.55
N SER A 65 -12.12 -0.23 6.45
CA SER A 65 -12.46 -0.82 7.74
C SER A 65 -13.88 -0.45 8.15
N LYS A 66 -14.53 -1.35 8.86
CA LYS A 66 -15.87 -1.10 9.43
C LYS A 66 -15.80 -0.36 10.74
N THR A 67 -14.62 -0.20 11.34
CA THR A 67 -14.46 0.52 12.61
C THR A 67 -13.30 1.51 12.52
N VAL A 68 -13.44 2.61 13.28
CA VAL A 68 -12.39 3.62 13.38
C VAL A 68 -11.14 3.05 14.06
N LEU A 69 -11.34 2.21 15.08
CA LEU A 69 -10.20 1.64 15.81
C LEU A 69 -9.31 0.78 14.91
N LYS A 70 -9.92 -0.10 14.13
CA LYS A 70 -9.17 -0.97 13.23
C LYS A 70 -8.45 -0.16 12.16
N ARG A 71 -9.14 0.86 11.59
CA ARG A 71 -8.50 1.77 10.64
C ARG A 71 -7.27 2.43 11.26
N THR A 72 -7.40 2.92 12.49
CA THR A 72 -6.30 3.58 13.18
C THR A 72 -5.12 2.63 13.40
N ASN A 73 -5.39 1.39 13.82
CA ASN A 73 -4.34 0.42 14.07
C ASN A 73 -3.62 0.03 12.78
N LEU A 74 -4.36 -0.13 11.68
CA LEU A 74 -3.76 -0.43 10.38
C LEU A 74 -2.91 0.73 9.88
N CYS A 75 -3.39 1.97 10.02
CA CYS A 75 -2.62 3.15 9.64
C CYS A 75 -1.33 3.27 10.44
N ARG A 76 -1.38 2.99 11.74
CA ARG A 76 -0.18 3.01 12.58
C ARG A 76 0.83 1.97 12.14
N TYR A 77 0.37 0.78 11.79
CA TYR A 77 1.25 -0.25 11.28
C TYR A 77 1.92 0.18 9.97
N ILE A 78 1.12 0.64 9.00
CA ILE A 78 1.65 1.07 7.71
C ILE A 78 2.61 2.24 7.87
N ASN A 79 2.29 3.18 8.75
CA ASN A 79 3.16 4.31 9.02
C ASN A 79 4.49 3.89 9.64
N SER A 80 4.47 2.85 10.47
CA SER A 80 5.70 2.33 11.07
C SER A 80 6.63 1.71 10.03
N VAL A 81 6.06 1.22 8.93
CA VAL A 81 6.84 0.60 7.85
C VAL A 81 7.31 1.64 6.83
N PHE A 82 6.44 2.54 6.42
CA PHE A 82 6.71 3.45 5.29
C PHE A 82 6.84 4.92 5.65
N ASP A 83 6.53 5.31 6.87
CA ASP A 83 6.61 6.70 7.32
C ASP A 83 5.84 7.63 6.37
N THR A 84 4.54 7.45 6.32
CA THR A 84 3.68 8.13 5.36
C THR A 84 2.55 8.90 6.04
N VAL A 85 1.87 9.75 5.27
CA VAL A 85 0.75 10.58 5.74
C VAL A 85 -0.53 10.04 5.14
N PHE A 86 -1.57 9.91 5.95
CA PHE A 86 -2.87 9.41 5.52
C PHE A 86 -3.89 10.51 5.39
N SER A 87 -4.74 10.37 4.37
CA SER A 87 -5.98 11.13 4.23
C SER A 87 -7.14 10.21 4.60
N PHE A 88 -8.08 10.73 5.39
CA PHE A 88 -9.18 9.94 5.91
C PHE A 88 -10.49 10.31 5.24
N ALA A 89 -11.34 9.31 5.05
CA ALA A 89 -12.69 9.50 4.54
C ALA A 89 -13.63 8.48 5.14
N ARG A 90 -14.92 8.74 4.98
CA ARG A 90 -15.97 7.82 5.41
C ARG A 90 -17.08 7.85 4.37
N ALA A 91 -17.52 6.68 3.95
CA ALA A 91 -18.66 6.55 3.05
C ALA A 91 -19.56 5.44 3.61
N ASN A 92 -20.82 5.79 3.92
CA ASN A 92 -21.73 4.88 4.59
C ASN A 92 -21.13 4.41 5.92
N ASP A 93 -20.98 3.13 6.13
CA ASP A 93 -20.40 2.57 7.34
C ASP A 93 -18.96 2.10 7.14
N ILE A 94 -18.31 2.57 6.09
CA ILE A 94 -16.93 2.19 5.79
C ILE A 94 -16.01 3.37 6.06
N TYR A 95 -14.99 3.13 6.86
CA TYR A 95 -13.95 4.10 7.18
C TYR A 95 -12.73 3.80 6.35
N THR A 96 -12.22 4.78 5.64
CA THR A 96 -11.08 4.61 4.76
C THR A 96 -9.93 5.52 5.15
N ALA A 97 -8.72 5.09 4.80
CA ALA A 97 -7.52 5.89 4.93
C ALA A 97 -6.63 5.59 3.73
N THR A 98 -6.14 6.63 3.09
CA THR A 98 -5.34 6.49 1.87
C THR A 98 -4.01 7.19 2.04
N CYS A 99 -2.95 6.53 1.63
CA CYS A 99 -1.63 7.14 1.55
C CYS A 99 -0.97 6.79 0.23
N THR A 100 0.05 7.56 -0.12
CA THR A 100 0.86 7.32 -1.30
C THR A 100 2.30 7.20 -0.87
N VAL A 101 2.96 6.15 -1.30
CA VAL A 101 4.36 5.90 -0.97
C VAL A 101 5.15 5.68 -2.25
N ASN A 102 6.43 6.08 -2.21
CA ASN A 102 7.34 5.85 -3.32
C ASN A 102 8.22 4.66 -2.96
N LEU A 103 8.14 3.62 -3.77
CA LEU A 103 8.85 2.37 -3.56
C LEU A 103 9.55 1.96 -4.84
N LYS A 104 10.40 0.97 -4.74
CA LYS A 104 10.95 0.32 -5.92
C LYS A 104 10.57 -1.15 -5.88
N VAL A 105 9.86 -1.61 -6.90
CA VAL A 105 9.52 -3.01 -7.06
C VAL A 105 10.05 -3.48 -8.42
N ASP A 106 10.85 -4.51 -8.41
CA ASP A 106 11.52 -4.97 -9.62
C ASP A 106 10.61 -5.86 -10.47
N GLU A 107 9.87 -6.75 -9.84
CA GLU A 107 9.00 -7.68 -10.54
C GLU A 107 7.54 -7.49 -10.16
N TRP A 108 6.74 -7.04 -11.11
CA TRP A 108 5.31 -6.80 -10.95
C TRP A 108 4.52 -8.02 -11.42
N ASN A 109 4.83 -9.14 -10.85
CA ASN A 109 4.14 -10.36 -11.21
C ASN A 109 3.12 -10.72 -10.14
N ALA A 110 1.87 -10.42 -10.44
CA ALA A 110 0.76 -10.75 -9.57
C ALA A 110 0.28 -12.19 -9.79
N SER A 111 0.82 -12.85 -10.76
CA SER A 111 0.38 -14.18 -11.11
C SER A 111 0.74 -15.16 -10.01
N PRO A 112 -0.21 -15.97 -9.60
CA PRO A 112 0.07 -17.03 -8.65
C PRO A 112 0.93 -18.10 -9.29
#